data_c01ab821a2f574f2dd6300053f96287f
#
_entry.id   c01ab821a2f574f2dd6300053f96287f
#
_cell.length_a   1.000
_cell.length_b   1.000
_cell.length_c   1.000
_cell.angle_alpha   90.00
_cell.angle_beta   90.00
_cell.angle_gamma   90.00
#
_symmetry.space_group_name_H-M   'P 1'
#
loop_
_entity.id
_entity.type
_entity.pdbx_description
1 polymer ?
#
loop_
_entity_poly.entity_id
_entity_poly.type
_entity_poly.pdbx_seq_one_letter_code
_entity_poly.pdbx_strand_id
1 'polypeptide(L)'
;LLKWIDEEGGIHACLELDTGLIVTKYISEIDFKYPVLEGDVVEIGMQTLEIGKSSCTLACDVRSIQADRVVCSIEKMVYIRVNKYGLPKKHGGMNE
;
A
#
# COMPACT_ATOMS: atom_id res chain seq x y z
N LEU A 1 -7.61 11.10 -1.69
CA LEU A 1 -7.05 10.03 -2.53
C LEU A 1 -5.90 9.30 -1.85
N LEU A 2 -4.91 10.04 -1.32
CA LEU A 2 -3.76 9.42 -0.65
C LEU A 2 -4.18 8.55 0.54
N LYS A 3 -5.16 9.01 1.29
CA LYS A 3 -5.69 8.25 2.42
C LYS A 3 -6.27 6.91 1.96
N TRP A 4 -7.02 6.91 0.88
CA TRP A 4 -7.60 5.67 0.33
C TRP A 4 -6.52 4.73 -0.17
N ILE A 5 -5.49 5.27 -0.83
CA ILE A 5 -4.35 4.48 -1.30
C ILE A 5 -3.66 3.81 -0.12
N ASP A 6 -3.42 4.55 0.95
CA ASP A 6 -2.76 4.02 2.14
C ASP A 6 -3.62 2.96 2.83
N GLU A 7 -4.94 3.17 2.93
CA GLU A 7 -5.85 2.18 3.49
C GLU A 7 -5.86 0.89 2.67
N GLU A 8 -5.94 0.99 1.34
CA GLU A 8 -5.91 -0.16 0.45
C GLU A 8 -4.58 -0.90 0.53
N GLY A 9 -3.46 -0.16 0.58
CA GLY A 9 -2.14 -0.74 0.76
C GLY A 9 -2.02 -1.45 2.09
N GLY A 10 -2.55 -0.87 3.16
CA GLY A 10 -2.56 -1.48 4.48
C GLY A 10 -3.32 -2.79 4.51
N ILE A 11 -4.50 -2.84 3.89
CA ILE A 11 -5.30 -4.06 3.79
C ILE A 11 -4.53 -5.13 3.01
N HIS A 12 -3.94 -4.76 1.88
CA HIS A 12 -3.16 -5.68 1.06
C HIS A 12 -1.97 -6.24 1.85
N ALA A 13 -1.23 -5.37 2.57
CA ALA A 13 -0.10 -5.78 3.37
C ALA A 13 -0.51 -6.69 4.53
N CYS A 14 -1.65 -6.44 5.16
CA CYS A 14 -2.18 -7.32 6.20
C CYS A 14 -2.43 -8.74 5.68
N LEU A 15 -2.97 -8.86 4.47
CA LEU A 15 -3.19 -10.16 3.84
C LEU A 15 -1.88 -10.84 3.51
N GLU A 16 -0.91 -10.11 2.94
CA GLU A 16 0.39 -10.67 2.56
C GLU A 16 1.22 -11.09 3.77
N LEU A 17 1.16 -10.34 4.86
CA LEU A 17 1.93 -10.61 6.07
C LEU A 17 1.15 -11.43 7.12
N ASP A 18 -0.09 -11.77 6.81
CA ASP A 18 -0.96 -12.55 7.70
C ASP A 18 -1.04 -11.93 9.10
N THR A 19 -1.33 -10.65 9.14
CA THR A 19 -1.41 -9.90 10.39
C THR A 19 -2.41 -8.77 10.28
N GLY A 20 -2.95 -8.34 11.42
CA GLY A 20 -3.80 -7.15 11.51
C GLY A 20 -3.08 -5.94 12.11
N LEU A 21 -1.81 -6.10 12.49
CA LEU A 21 -1.03 -5.05 13.13
C LEU A 21 0.12 -4.64 12.22
N ILE A 22 -0.10 -3.57 11.47
CA ILE A 22 0.91 -3.01 10.57
C ILE A 22 0.98 -1.50 10.74
N VAL A 23 2.12 -0.94 10.34
CA VAL A 23 2.30 0.50 10.21
C VAL A 23 2.90 0.80 8.84
N THR A 24 2.57 1.98 8.31
CA THR A 24 3.19 2.48 7.09
C THR A 24 4.57 3.02 7.44
N LYS A 25 5.60 2.45 6.83
CA LYS A 25 6.96 2.90 7.06
C LYS A 25 7.41 3.94 6.05
N TYR A 26 6.99 3.78 4.80
CA TYR A 26 7.51 4.59 3.71
C TYR A 26 6.54 4.61 2.54
N ILE A 27 6.38 5.78 1.95
CA ILE A 27 5.67 5.94 0.68
C ILE A 27 6.57 6.81 -0.18
N SER A 28 6.91 6.33 -1.37
CA SER A 28 7.71 7.09 -2.31
C SER A 28 6.92 8.26 -2.87
N GLU A 29 7.59 9.09 -3.65
CA GLU A 29 6.95 10.21 -4.33
C GLU A 29 5.75 9.73 -5.14
N ILE A 30 4.66 10.52 -5.08
CA ILE A 30 3.46 10.26 -5.84
C ILE A 30 3.59 10.98 -7.18
N ASP A 31 3.47 10.23 -8.26
CA ASP A 31 3.52 10.77 -9.60
C ASP A 31 2.10 10.99 -10.11
N PHE A 32 1.64 12.23 -10.07
CA PHE A 32 0.34 12.61 -10.61
C PHE A 32 0.49 12.95 -12.10
N LYS A 33 -0.13 12.14 -12.93
CA LYS A 33 -0.07 12.31 -14.39
C LYS A 33 -1.22 13.18 -14.91
N TYR A 34 -2.37 13.03 -14.30
CA TYR A 34 -3.60 13.75 -14.68
C TYR A 34 -4.39 14.10 -13.43
N PRO A 35 -5.15 15.21 -13.43
CA PRO A 35 -5.98 15.56 -12.29
C PRO A 35 -7.12 14.56 -12.12
N VAL A 36 -7.45 14.26 -10.87
CA VAL A 36 -8.64 13.50 -10.49
C VAL A 36 -9.69 14.51 -10.08
N LEU A 37 -10.81 14.53 -10.77
CA LEU A 37 -11.87 15.51 -10.55
C LEU A 37 -12.95 14.90 -9.66
N GLU A 38 -13.70 15.78 -8.99
CA GLU A 38 -14.84 15.34 -8.19
C GLU A 38 -15.83 14.62 -9.11
N GLY A 39 -16.33 13.47 -8.65
CA GLY A 39 -17.22 12.64 -9.44
C GLY A 39 -16.53 11.61 -10.32
N ASP A 40 -15.20 11.67 -10.44
CA ASP A 40 -14.45 10.64 -11.16
C ASP A 40 -14.51 9.31 -10.40
N VAL A 41 -14.70 8.24 -11.14
CA VAL A 41 -14.57 6.88 -10.60
C VAL A 41 -13.16 6.41 -10.86
N VAL A 42 -12.45 6.04 -9.79
CA VAL A 42 -11.06 5.56 -9.89
C VAL A 42 -10.96 4.13 -9.39
N GLU A 43 -10.02 3.41 -9.97
CA GLU A 43 -9.68 2.06 -9.56
C GLU A 43 -8.25 2.08 -9.02
N ILE A 44 -8.06 1.54 -7.82
CA ILE A 44 -6.76 1.47 -7.17
C ILE A 44 -6.22 0.06 -7.35
N GLY A 45 -5.11 -0.08 -8.05
CA GLY A 45 -4.41 -1.34 -8.24
C GLY A 45 -3.16 -1.40 -7.39
N MET A 46 -2.97 -2.49 -6.67
CA MET A 46 -1.79 -2.74 -5.86
C MET A 46 -1.03 -3.95 -6.40
N GLN A 47 0.30 -3.85 -6.41
CA GLN A 47 1.16 -4.96 -6.81
C GLN A 47 2.17 -5.20 -5.70
N THR A 48 2.28 -6.45 -5.26
CA THR A 48 3.31 -6.84 -4.29
C THR A 48 4.64 -6.96 -5.02
N LEU A 49 5.63 -6.18 -4.57
CA LEU A 49 6.98 -6.20 -5.13
C LEU A 49 7.91 -7.12 -4.35
N GLU A 50 7.78 -7.11 -3.03
CA GLU A 50 8.67 -7.87 -2.16
C GLU A 50 8.00 -8.11 -0.82
N ILE A 51 8.24 -9.28 -0.24
CA ILE A 51 7.82 -9.61 1.12
C ILE A 51 9.08 -9.97 1.89
N GLY A 52 9.40 -9.18 2.92
CA GLY A 52 10.49 -9.44 3.84
C GLY A 52 10.00 -10.17 5.09
N LYS A 53 10.87 -10.29 6.08
CA LYS A 53 10.52 -10.99 7.33
C LYS A 53 9.42 -10.29 8.12
N SER A 54 9.40 -8.96 8.08
CA SER A 54 8.39 -8.16 8.80
C SER A 54 7.87 -7.02 7.94
N SER A 55 8.10 -7.06 6.63
CA SER A 55 7.73 -5.98 5.74
C SER A 55 7.07 -6.47 4.47
N CYS A 56 6.27 -5.59 3.88
CA CYS A 56 5.67 -5.80 2.58
C CYS A 56 5.87 -4.54 1.76
N THR A 57 6.43 -4.68 0.56
CA THR A 57 6.64 -3.58 -0.36
C THR A 57 5.67 -3.70 -1.51
N LEU A 58 4.92 -2.64 -1.77
CA LEU A 58 3.90 -2.58 -2.80
C LEU A 58 4.18 -1.44 -3.77
N ALA A 59 3.66 -1.59 -4.99
CA ALA A 59 3.49 -0.48 -5.92
C ALA A 59 2.00 -0.24 -6.11
N CYS A 60 1.64 0.97 -6.48
CA CYS A 60 0.25 1.37 -6.64
C CYS A 60 0.05 2.14 -7.93
N ASP A 61 -1.03 1.83 -8.65
CA ASP A 61 -1.52 2.63 -9.76
C ASP A 61 -2.97 3.00 -9.48
N VAL A 62 -3.31 4.24 -9.79
CA VAL A 62 -4.70 4.71 -9.74
C VAL A 62 -5.12 5.01 -11.16
N ARG A 63 -6.23 4.40 -11.58
CA ARG A 63 -6.73 4.49 -12.94
C ARG A 63 -8.08 5.17 -12.96
N SER A 64 -8.29 6.09 -13.86
CA SER A 64 -9.60 6.66 -14.11
C SER A 64 -10.39 5.72 -15.01
N ILE A 65 -11.58 5.33 -14.55
CA ILE A 65 -12.47 4.47 -15.36
C ILE A 65 -12.99 5.23 -16.57
N GLN A 66 -13.42 6.47 -16.38
CA GLN A 66 -13.99 7.28 -17.47
C GLN A 66 -12.95 7.57 -18.56
N ALA A 67 -11.75 7.96 -18.16
CA ALA A 67 -10.69 8.32 -19.11
C ALA A 67 -9.90 7.13 -19.60
N ASP A 68 -10.06 5.97 -18.97
CA ASP A 68 -9.35 4.73 -19.29
C ASP A 68 -7.82 4.92 -19.31
N ARG A 69 -7.30 5.54 -18.24
CA ARG A 69 -5.86 5.79 -18.14
C ARG A 69 -5.42 5.89 -16.69
N VAL A 70 -4.12 5.63 -16.47
CA VAL A 70 -3.49 5.81 -15.17
C VAL A 70 -3.35 7.30 -14.90
N VAL A 71 -3.90 7.76 -13.77
CA VAL A 71 -3.88 9.17 -13.37
C VAL A 71 -2.82 9.45 -12.31
N CYS A 72 -2.39 8.42 -11.58
CA CYS A 72 -1.47 8.56 -10.46
C CYS A 72 -0.74 7.23 -10.24
N SER A 73 0.52 7.29 -9.86
CA SER A 73 1.27 6.09 -9.48
C SER A 73 2.20 6.35 -8.31
N ILE A 74 2.45 5.30 -7.54
CA ILE A 74 3.42 5.27 -6.45
C ILE A 74 4.30 4.05 -6.67
N GLU A 75 5.60 4.27 -6.86
CA GLU A 75 6.52 3.19 -7.17
C GLU A 75 6.79 2.27 -5.99
N LYS A 76 6.71 2.80 -4.78
CA LYS A 76 7.09 2.03 -3.60
C LYS A 76 6.35 2.48 -2.35
N MET A 77 5.68 1.54 -1.71
CA MET A 77 5.04 1.72 -0.41
C MET A 77 5.51 0.57 0.47
N VAL A 78 6.02 0.87 1.66
CA VAL A 78 6.54 -0.14 2.58
C VAL A 78 5.69 -0.16 3.84
N TYR A 79 5.17 -1.32 4.17
CA TYR A 79 4.40 -1.58 5.38
C TYR A 79 5.17 -2.55 6.26
N ILE A 80 5.12 -2.32 7.57
CA ILE A 80 5.82 -3.15 8.54
C ILE A 80 4.80 -3.79 9.46
N ARG A 81 4.97 -5.09 9.66
CA ARG A 81 4.27 -5.86 10.65
C ARG A 81 4.84 -5.51 12.04
N VAL A 82 3.97 -5.19 12.98
CA VAL A 82 4.38 -4.82 14.34
C VAL A 82 3.67 -5.69 15.36
N ASN A 83 4.26 -5.81 16.54
CA ASN A 83 3.61 -6.45 17.68
C ASN A 83 2.75 -5.41 18.43
N LYS A 84 2.10 -5.84 19.52
CA LYS A 84 1.24 -4.96 20.32
C LYS A 84 1.97 -3.78 20.96
N TYR A 85 3.29 -3.79 20.96
CA TYR A 85 4.11 -2.70 21.49
C TYR A 85 4.64 -1.77 20.39
N GLY A 86 4.24 -1.99 19.13
CA GLY A 86 4.70 -1.19 18.02
C GLY A 86 6.08 -1.56 17.49
N LEU A 87 6.63 -2.68 17.92
CA LEU A 87 7.96 -3.15 17.47
C LEU A 87 7.81 -4.10 16.27
N PRO A 88 8.79 -4.10 15.33
CA PRO A 88 8.74 -4.99 14.19
C PRO A 88 8.61 -6.45 14.60
N LYS A 89 7.83 -7.19 13.83
CA LYS A 89 7.52 -8.58 14.08
C LYS A 89 7.84 -9.38 12.82
N LYS A 90 8.62 -10.48 12.97
CA LYS A 90 8.99 -11.31 11.83
C LYS A 90 7.76 -12.00 11.25
N HIS A 91 7.68 -12.00 9.91
CA HIS A 91 6.64 -12.71 9.20
C HIS A 91 6.71 -14.21 9.51
N GLY A 92 5.60 -14.77 9.97
CA GLY A 92 5.54 -16.18 10.38
C GLY A 92 6.46 -16.51 11.54
N GLY A 93 7.07 -15.52 12.19
CA GLY A 93 8.01 -15.73 13.25
C GLY A 93 7.37 -16.21 14.53
N MET A 94 8.15 -16.91 15.34
CA MET A 94 7.72 -17.45 16.61
C MET A 94 8.34 -16.74 17.80
N ASN A 95 9.24 -15.80 17.56
CA ASN A 95 10.03 -15.14 18.61
C ASN A 95 9.70 -13.67 18.73
N GLU A 96 8.48 -13.32 18.64
CA GLU A 96 8.03 -11.92 18.77
C GLU A 96 7.99 -11.40 20.18
#